data_8fb5e8636e133ae8faf5edf2d40778ed
#
_entry.id   8fb5e8636e133ae8faf5edf2d40778ed
#
_cell.length_a   1.000
_cell.length_b   1.000
_cell.length_c   1.000
_cell.angle_alpha   90.00
_cell.angle_beta   90.00
_cell.angle_gamma   90.00
#
_symmetry.space_group_name_H-M   'P 1'
#
loop_
_entity.id
_entity.type
_entity.pdbx_description
1 polymer ?
#
loop_
_entity_poly.entity_id
_entity_poly.type
_entity_poly.pdbx_seq_one_letter_code
_entity_poly.pdbx_strand_id
1 'polypeptide(L)'
;FSVRIHQVHWYMRGGRFLTLHPKMDDLMEQINDQLDVISERLITLDGSPYSTLEEFFINSKLKEEKGSWNKTIDEQINYLLEGYSYLISIYEEGIEIAGKEGDDCTEDIFIGSKSELEKEIWMLKVELGNSPELDK
;
A
#
# COMPACT_ATOMS: atom_id res chain seq x y z
N PHE A 1 3.85 5.39 1.04
CA PHE A 1 3.80 4.00 1.58
C PHE A 1 5.03 3.19 1.20
N SER A 2 5.61 3.38 0.02
CA SER A 2 6.83 2.68 -0.41
C SER A 2 7.98 2.78 0.61
N VAL A 3 8.12 3.92 1.30
CA VAL A 3 9.11 4.10 2.39
C VAL A 3 8.89 3.10 3.52
N ARG A 4 7.64 2.81 3.93
CA ARG A 4 7.37 1.77 4.93
C ARG A 4 7.83 0.39 4.48
N ILE A 5 7.58 0.06 3.21
CA ILE A 5 8.02 -1.23 2.64
C ILE A 5 9.54 -1.31 2.64
N HIS A 6 10.24 -0.23 2.25
CA HIS A 6 11.72 -0.16 2.33
C HIS A 6 12.23 -0.34 3.76
N GLN A 7 11.60 0.31 4.75
CA GLN A 7 11.98 0.15 6.15
C GLN A 7 11.85 -1.30 6.61
N VAL A 8 10.74 -1.96 6.29
CA VAL A 8 10.54 -3.37 6.62
C VAL A 8 11.55 -4.25 5.89
N HIS A 9 11.80 -4.00 4.61
CA HIS A 9 12.79 -4.72 3.80
C HIS A 9 14.20 -4.67 4.42
N TRP A 10 14.63 -3.50 4.87
CA TRP A 10 15.98 -3.29 5.40
C TRP A 10 16.13 -3.71 6.88
N TYR A 11 15.12 -3.52 7.69
CA TYR A 11 15.19 -3.71 9.15
C TYR A 11 14.55 -5.02 9.64
N MET A 12 14.11 -5.87 8.73
CA MET A 12 13.59 -7.19 9.07
C MET A 12 14.73 -8.11 9.53
N ARG A 13 14.46 -8.92 10.56
CA ARG A 13 15.38 -9.97 11.02
C ARG A 13 14.59 -11.13 11.63
N GLY A 14 15.09 -12.34 11.48
CA GLY A 14 14.50 -13.54 12.08
C GLY A 14 14.31 -14.69 11.09
N GLY A 15 13.66 -15.75 11.52
CA GLY A 15 13.57 -17.01 10.79
C GLY A 15 12.84 -16.96 9.45
N ARG A 16 12.01 -15.94 9.22
CA ARG A 16 11.27 -15.75 7.95
C ARG A 16 11.94 -14.72 7.01
N PHE A 17 13.12 -14.22 7.37
CA PHE A 17 13.80 -13.17 6.60
C PHE A 17 14.02 -13.55 5.13
N LEU A 18 14.53 -14.76 4.86
CA LEU A 18 14.86 -15.19 3.50
C LEU A 18 13.64 -15.32 2.58
N THR A 19 12.44 -15.50 3.14
CA THR A 19 11.18 -15.56 2.40
C THR A 19 10.55 -14.17 2.25
N LEU A 20 10.53 -13.39 3.33
CA LEU A 20 9.83 -12.10 3.36
C LEU A 20 10.65 -10.96 2.77
N HIS A 21 11.98 -11.01 2.85
CA HIS A 21 12.83 -9.98 2.27
C HIS A 21 12.63 -9.82 0.74
N PRO A 22 12.64 -10.88 -0.08
CA PRO A 22 12.28 -10.79 -1.50
C PRO A 22 10.82 -10.38 -1.72
N LYS A 23 9.91 -10.80 -0.84
CA LYS A 23 8.49 -10.38 -0.94
C LYS A 23 8.32 -8.87 -0.84
N MET A 24 9.17 -8.18 -0.08
CA MET A 24 9.13 -6.72 0.00
C MET A 24 9.47 -6.05 -1.33
N ASP A 25 10.34 -6.63 -2.14
CA ASP A 25 10.63 -6.13 -3.49
C ASP A 25 9.38 -6.19 -4.37
N ASP A 26 8.64 -7.29 -4.35
CA ASP A 26 7.39 -7.44 -5.09
C ASP A 26 6.33 -6.40 -4.64
N LEU A 27 6.24 -6.16 -3.33
CA LEU A 27 5.32 -5.16 -2.79
C LEU A 27 5.69 -3.73 -3.18
N MET A 28 7.00 -3.42 -3.24
CA MET A 28 7.48 -2.12 -3.71
C MET A 28 7.17 -1.89 -5.19
N GLU A 29 7.39 -2.91 -6.03
CA GLU A 29 7.06 -2.85 -7.45
C GLU A 29 5.57 -2.59 -7.63
N GLN A 30 4.70 -3.35 -6.99
CA GLN A 30 3.25 -3.18 -7.06
C GLN A 30 2.79 -1.77 -6.66
N ILE A 31 3.31 -1.23 -5.55
CA ILE A 31 2.95 0.12 -5.09
C ILE A 31 3.46 1.21 -6.03
N ASN A 32 4.64 1.04 -6.62
CA ASN A 32 5.18 1.96 -7.59
C ASN A 32 4.38 1.93 -8.91
N ASP A 33 3.95 0.76 -9.35
CA ASP A 33 3.09 0.61 -10.53
C ASP A 33 1.73 1.29 -10.30
N GLN A 34 1.12 1.12 -9.15
CA GLN A 34 -0.12 1.81 -8.81
C GLN A 34 0.05 3.33 -8.74
N LEU A 35 1.16 3.81 -8.17
CA LEU A 35 1.50 5.24 -8.17
C LEU A 35 1.58 5.80 -9.58
N ASP A 36 2.25 5.10 -10.49
CA ASP A 36 2.44 5.50 -11.88
C ASP A 36 1.09 5.56 -12.62
N VAL A 37 0.31 4.49 -12.56
CA VAL A 37 -1.02 4.40 -13.19
C VAL A 37 -1.95 5.52 -12.72
N ILE A 38 -2.01 5.79 -11.42
CA ILE A 38 -2.87 6.85 -10.85
C ILE A 38 -2.36 8.24 -11.26
N SER A 39 -1.04 8.45 -11.28
CA SER A 39 -0.44 9.72 -11.70
C SER A 39 -0.67 10.00 -13.18
N GLU A 40 -0.50 9.00 -14.04
CA GLU A 40 -0.79 9.11 -15.47
C GLU A 40 -2.28 9.32 -15.72
N ARG A 41 -3.16 8.67 -14.95
CA ARG A 41 -4.60 8.95 -15.04
C ARG A 41 -4.92 10.39 -14.71
N LEU A 42 -4.33 10.95 -13.67
CA LEU A 42 -4.50 12.35 -13.31
C LEU A 42 -4.07 13.28 -14.46
N ILE A 43 -2.94 12.98 -15.10
CA ILE A 43 -2.44 13.74 -16.27
C ILE A 43 -3.42 13.63 -17.44
N THR A 44 -3.99 12.46 -17.70
CA THR A 44 -4.98 12.27 -18.79
C THR A 44 -6.29 13.04 -18.54
N LEU A 45 -6.52 13.47 -17.29
CA LEU A 45 -7.64 14.34 -16.88
C LEU A 45 -7.25 15.82 -16.76
N ASP A 46 -6.13 16.21 -17.40
CA ASP A 46 -5.57 17.58 -17.37
C ASP A 46 -5.10 18.02 -15.96
N GLY A 47 -4.87 17.10 -15.05
CA GLY A 47 -4.32 17.35 -13.71
C GLY A 47 -2.80 17.29 -13.66
N SER A 48 -2.24 17.62 -12.49
CA SER A 48 -0.79 17.58 -12.25
C SER A 48 -0.51 16.81 -10.97
N PRO A 49 0.17 15.65 -11.04
CA PRO A 49 0.55 14.90 -9.85
C PRO A 49 1.65 15.63 -9.05
N TYR A 50 1.68 15.40 -7.76
CA TYR A 50 2.84 15.79 -6.94
C TYR A 50 4.10 15.09 -7.46
N SER A 51 5.22 15.82 -7.49
CA SER A 51 6.45 15.34 -8.12
C SER A 51 7.73 15.60 -7.32
N THR A 52 7.63 16.20 -6.14
CA THR A 52 8.75 16.48 -5.26
C THR A 52 8.60 15.75 -3.92
N LEU A 53 9.74 15.46 -3.26
CA LEU A 53 9.73 14.88 -1.91
C LEU A 53 9.03 15.78 -0.90
N GLU A 54 9.15 17.11 -1.04
CA GLU A 54 8.47 18.07 -0.17
C GLU A 54 6.95 17.97 -0.32
N GLU A 55 6.43 17.93 -1.54
CA GLU A 55 5.00 17.73 -1.80
C GLU A 55 4.50 16.41 -1.22
N PHE A 56 5.24 15.32 -1.38
CA PHE A 56 4.90 14.03 -0.79
C PHE A 56 4.86 14.09 0.73
N PHE A 57 5.86 14.72 1.35
CA PHE A 57 5.91 14.86 2.80
C PHE A 57 4.75 15.68 3.36
N ILE A 58 4.45 16.82 2.74
CA ILE A 58 3.37 17.73 3.19
C ILE A 58 1.99 17.06 3.05
N ASN A 59 1.77 16.30 1.97
CA ASN A 59 0.46 15.73 1.65
C ASN A 59 0.24 14.30 2.17
N SER A 60 1.30 13.60 2.56
CA SER A 60 1.18 12.27 3.15
C SER A 60 0.57 12.32 4.54
N LYS A 61 -0.45 11.51 4.78
CA LYS A 61 -1.04 11.31 6.10
C LYS A 61 -0.53 10.05 6.80
N LEU A 62 0.28 9.24 6.12
CA LEU A 62 0.96 8.10 6.72
C LEU A 62 2.13 8.60 7.55
N LYS A 63 2.10 8.32 8.85
CA LYS A 63 3.24 8.59 9.73
C LYS A 63 4.31 7.54 9.50
N GLU A 64 5.54 8.00 9.44
CA GLU A 64 6.72 7.15 9.34
C GLU A 64 7.49 7.18 10.64
N GLU A 65 7.98 6.03 11.04
CA GLU A 65 8.91 5.87 12.16
C GLU A 65 10.31 5.60 11.59
N LYS A 66 11.35 5.89 12.36
CA LYS A 66 12.69 5.44 11.98
C LYS A 66 12.76 3.93 11.98
N GLY A 67 13.47 3.36 11.02
CA GLY A 67 13.77 1.93 10.99
C GLY A 67 14.41 1.46 12.30
N SER A 68 14.03 0.30 12.79
CA SER A 68 14.48 -0.25 14.06
C SER A 68 14.70 -1.75 14.00
N TRP A 69 15.88 -2.20 14.44
CA TRP A 69 16.21 -3.61 14.61
C TRP A 69 15.50 -4.27 15.79
N ASN A 70 14.80 -3.50 16.62
CA ASN A 70 14.11 -4.01 17.81
C ASN A 70 12.70 -4.56 17.51
N LYS A 71 12.16 -4.31 16.31
CA LYS A 71 10.85 -4.82 15.91
C LYS A 71 10.97 -6.29 15.49
N THR A 72 10.01 -7.09 15.93
CA THR A 72 9.81 -8.46 15.44
C THR A 72 9.27 -8.45 14.00
N ILE A 73 9.34 -9.58 13.31
CA ILE A 73 8.73 -9.72 11.98
C ILE A 73 7.21 -9.45 12.03
N ASP A 74 6.53 -9.93 13.06
CA ASP A 74 5.09 -9.72 13.23
C ASP A 74 4.74 -8.23 13.41
N GLU A 75 5.54 -7.48 14.18
CA GLU A 75 5.38 -6.02 14.30
C GLU A 75 5.64 -5.31 12.96
N GLN A 76 6.64 -5.76 12.19
CA GLN A 76 6.92 -5.21 10.86
C GLN A 76 5.75 -5.48 9.89
N ILE A 77 5.18 -6.69 9.89
CA ILE A 77 4.02 -7.03 9.05
C ILE A 77 2.80 -6.21 9.47
N ASN A 78 2.54 -6.06 10.77
CA ASN A 78 1.43 -5.22 11.24
C ASN A 78 1.60 -3.76 10.83
N TYR A 79 2.82 -3.24 10.84
CA TYR A 79 3.13 -1.89 10.35
C TYR A 79 2.80 -1.71 8.86
N LEU A 80 3.01 -2.74 8.03
CA LEU A 80 2.57 -2.75 6.63
C LEU A 80 1.04 -2.82 6.52
N LEU A 81 0.39 -3.68 7.31
CA LEU A 81 -1.07 -3.84 7.29
C LEU A 81 -1.80 -2.54 7.63
N GLU A 82 -1.28 -1.74 8.57
CA GLU A 82 -1.81 -0.40 8.85
C GLU A 82 -1.72 0.51 7.61
N GLY A 83 -0.58 0.50 6.91
CA GLY A 83 -0.39 1.28 5.70
C GLY A 83 -1.32 0.85 4.56
N TYR A 84 -1.49 -0.46 4.35
CA TYR A 84 -2.42 -1.00 3.38
C TYR A 84 -3.87 -0.62 3.70
N SER A 85 -4.28 -0.72 4.96
CA SER A 85 -5.64 -0.33 5.39
C SER A 85 -5.91 1.15 5.12
N TYR A 86 -4.91 2.00 5.31
CA TYR A 86 -5.01 3.41 4.96
C TYR A 86 -5.17 3.62 3.44
N LEU A 87 -4.36 2.94 2.61
CA LEU A 87 -4.50 3.04 1.15
C LEU A 87 -5.86 2.56 0.67
N ILE A 88 -6.37 1.46 1.22
CA ILE A 88 -7.73 0.97 0.93
C ILE A 88 -8.76 2.07 1.18
N SER A 89 -8.69 2.77 2.31
CA SER A 89 -9.63 3.85 2.63
C SER A 89 -9.57 5.00 1.62
N ILE A 90 -8.38 5.34 1.11
CA ILE A 90 -8.19 6.37 0.08
C ILE A 90 -8.75 5.90 -1.27
N TYR A 91 -8.54 4.63 -1.64
CA TYR A 91 -9.09 4.09 -2.88
C TYR A 91 -10.61 3.99 -2.84
N GLU A 92 -11.21 3.65 -1.69
CA GLU A 92 -12.66 3.67 -1.48
C GLU A 92 -13.24 5.08 -1.67
N GLU A 93 -12.58 6.09 -1.12
CA GLU A 93 -12.95 7.50 -1.36
C GLU A 93 -12.84 7.86 -2.85
N GLY A 94 -11.77 7.43 -3.52
CA GLY A 94 -11.57 7.63 -4.96
C GLY A 94 -12.65 6.97 -5.81
N ILE A 95 -13.04 5.74 -5.50
CA ILE A 95 -14.15 5.01 -6.15
C ILE A 95 -15.46 5.79 -6.01
N GLU A 96 -15.78 6.23 -4.79
CA GLU A 96 -17.01 6.97 -4.53
C GLU A 96 -17.07 8.30 -5.33
N ILE A 97 -15.97 9.05 -5.35
CA ILE A 97 -15.89 10.32 -6.07
C ILE A 97 -15.99 10.09 -7.58
N ALA A 98 -15.20 9.17 -8.13
CA ALA A 98 -15.19 8.88 -9.56
C ALA A 98 -16.57 8.39 -10.04
N GLY A 99 -17.23 7.52 -9.27
CA GLY A 99 -18.59 7.06 -9.58
C GLY A 99 -19.62 8.19 -9.58
N LYS A 100 -19.56 9.13 -8.64
CA LYS A 100 -20.43 10.32 -8.61
C LYS A 100 -20.22 11.25 -9.81
N GLU A 101 -18.99 11.38 -10.28
CA GLU A 101 -18.64 12.20 -11.44
C GLU A 101 -18.89 11.48 -12.78
N GLY A 102 -19.25 10.20 -12.76
CA GLY A 102 -19.43 9.38 -13.96
C GLY A 102 -18.13 9.04 -14.69
N ASP A 103 -17.00 9.07 -13.99
CA ASP A 103 -15.69 8.71 -14.52
C ASP A 103 -15.39 7.22 -14.28
N ASP A 104 -16.03 6.38 -15.07
CA ASP A 104 -15.93 4.91 -15.01
C ASP A 104 -14.49 4.42 -15.13
N CYS A 105 -13.64 5.10 -15.90
CA CYS A 105 -12.25 4.70 -16.10
C CYS A 105 -11.41 4.95 -14.84
N THR A 106 -11.59 6.07 -14.16
CA THR A 106 -10.91 6.33 -12.89
C THR A 106 -11.44 5.42 -11.79
N GLU A 107 -12.75 5.20 -11.75
CA GLU A 107 -13.38 4.26 -10.82
C GLU A 107 -12.78 2.85 -10.98
N ASP A 108 -12.67 2.35 -12.21
CA ASP A 108 -12.11 1.02 -12.52
C ASP A 108 -10.64 0.89 -12.10
N ILE A 109 -9.83 1.92 -12.29
CA ILE A 109 -8.43 1.95 -11.82
C ILE A 109 -8.37 1.78 -10.29
N PHE A 110 -9.18 2.50 -9.53
CA PHE A 110 -9.20 2.37 -8.07
C PHE A 110 -9.76 1.02 -7.62
N ILE A 111 -10.79 0.49 -8.29
CA ILE A 111 -11.34 -0.84 -7.99
C ILE A 111 -10.28 -1.92 -8.19
N GLY A 112 -9.57 -1.89 -9.32
CA GLY A 112 -8.50 -2.85 -9.61
C GLY A 112 -7.36 -2.76 -8.59
N SER A 113 -6.87 -1.56 -8.33
CA SER A 113 -5.80 -1.31 -7.36
C SER A 113 -6.20 -1.75 -5.94
N LYS A 114 -7.44 -1.46 -5.53
CA LYS A 114 -7.97 -1.91 -4.24
C LYS A 114 -7.98 -3.44 -4.14
N SER A 115 -8.47 -4.13 -5.16
CA SER A 115 -8.53 -5.59 -5.18
C SER A 115 -7.14 -6.24 -5.03
N GLU A 116 -6.11 -5.67 -5.65
CA GLU A 116 -4.73 -6.10 -5.49
C GLU A 116 -4.24 -5.94 -4.04
N LEU A 117 -4.51 -4.79 -3.41
CA LEU A 117 -4.11 -4.55 -2.03
C LEU A 117 -4.87 -5.46 -1.04
N GLU A 118 -6.14 -5.73 -1.26
CA GLU A 118 -6.92 -6.67 -0.45
C GLU A 118 -6.31 -8.08 -0.47
N LYS A 119 -5.81 -8.52 -1.62
CA LYS A 119 -5.10 -9.79 -1.74
C LYS A 119 -3.79 -9.79 -0.93
N GLU A 120 -3.01 -8.72 -0.99
CA GLU A 120 -1.78 -8.61 -0.20
C GLU A 120 -2.07 -8.57 1.31
N ILE A 121 -3.11 -7.85 1.72
CA ILE A 121 -3.58 -7.85 3.11
C ILE A 121 -3.92 -9.26 3.58
N TRP A 122 -4.67 -10.00 2.77
CA TRP A 122 -4.99 -11.39 3.10
C TRP A 122 -3.72 -12.24 3.27
N MET A 123 -2.79 -12.18 2.33
CA MET A 123 -1.56 -12.96 2.39
C MET A 123 -0.69 -12.61 3.61
N LEU A 124 -0.56 -11.33 3.94
CA LEU A 124 0.17 -10.88 5.11
C LEU A 124 -0.51 -11.28 6.43
N LYS A 125 -1.84 -11.28 6.49
CA LYS A 125 -2.58 -11.79 7.64
C LYS A 125 -2.40 -13.29 7.85
N VAL A 126 -2.39 -14.07 6.76
CA VAL A 126 -2.12 -15.51 6.81
C VAL A 126 -0.69 -15.79 7.26
N GLU A 127 0.27 -14.98 6.83
CA GLU A 127 1.66 -15.05 7.30
C GLU A 127 1.79 -14.84 8.82
N LEU A 128 0.91 -14.03 9.41
CA LEU A 128 0.78 -13.87 10.87
C LEU A 128 0.04 -15.02 11.56
N GLY A 129 -0.43 -16.02 10.82
CA GLY A 129 -1.19 -17.14 11.35
C GLY A 129 -2.70 -16.91 11.47
N ASN A 130 -3.22 -15.79 10.93
CA ASN A 130 -4.64 -15.51 10.94
C ASN A 130 -5.37 -16.31 9.84
N SER A 131 -6.50 -16.94 10.19
CA SER A 131 -7.38 -17.56 9.20
C SER A 131 -8.42 -16.57 8.68
N PRO A 132 -8.98 -16.78 7.47
CA PRO A 132 -10.16 -16.06 7.04
C PRO A 132 -11.34 -16.30 8.01
N GLU A 133 -12.02 -15.24 8.39
CA GLU A 133 -13.15 -15.28 9.34
C GLU A 133 -14.47 -15.47 8.58
N LEU A 134 -14.61 -16.61 7.90
CA LEU A 134 -15.79 -16.89 7.04
C LEU A 134 -17.04 -17.29 7.81
N ASP A 135 -16.91 -17.72 9.06
CA ASP A 135 -17.99 -18.32 9.84
C ASP A 135 -18.41 -17.48 11.07
N LYS A 136 -18.17 -16.20 11.03
CA LYS A 136 -18.59 -15.27 12.09
C LYS A 136 -19.89 -14.57 11.81
#